data_e0e5ea3029f7aaab178718c76acb5154
#
_entry.id   e0e5ea3029f7aaab178718c76acb5154
#
_cell.length_a   1.000
_cell.length_b   1.000
_cell.length_c   1.000
_cell.angle_alpha   90.00
_cell.angle_beta   90.00
_cell.angle_gamma   90.00
#
_symmetry.space_group_name_H-M   'P 1'
#
loop_
_entity.id
_entity.type
_entity.pdbx_description
1 polymer ?
#
loop_
_entity_poly.entity_id
_entity_poly.type
_entity_poly.pdbx_seq_one_letter_code
_entity_poly.pdbx_strand_id
1 'polypeptide(L)'
;MLDIYNKHNDDRAKFVAEFLETKRDVIKAELKTQLDDAEAYNSSSWEDSEVDSFEVTEISDFEPQIIHLDDESCQIHFDVTVKFTVETTGPDTANGYYDKEDGVLYTFESITKQDEQEKEFSVDIDLNFERDGEKFINDVFDIHVKGLSSGIEFDIEENTFDF
;
A
#
# COMPACT_ATOMS: atom_id res chain seq x y z
N MET A 1 32.88 8.64 -27.19
CA MET A 1 32.57 7.53 -26.30
C MET A 1 31.51 7.84 -25.27
N LEU A 2 31.59 8.97 -24.60
CA LEU A 2 30.60 9.41 -23.64
C LEU A 2 29.21 9.57 -24.26
N ASP A 3 29.11 10.08 -25.46
CA ASP A 3 27.83 10.31 -26.13
C ASP A 3 27.10 8.99 -26.48
N ILE A 4 27.84 7.95 -26.86
CA ILE A 4 27.28 6.64 -27.16
C ILE A 4 26.75 5.97 -25.89
N TYR A 5 27.51 6.09 -24.79
CA TYR A 5 27.10 5.55 -23.50
C TYR A 5 25.83 6.23 -22.97
N ASN A 6 25.79 7.55 -23.05
CA ASN A 6 24.62 8.32 -22.62
C ASN A 6 23.40 8.02 -23.47
N LYS A 7 23.57 7.83 -24.77
CA LYS A 7 22.46 7.48 -25.67
C LYS A 7 21.86 6.12 -25.31
N HIS A 8 22.67 5.11 -25.01
CA HIS A 8 22.18 3.81 -24.58
C HIS A 8 21.40 3.89 -23.26
N ASN A 9 21.91 4.67 -22.31
CA ASN A 9 21.21 4.89 -21.04
C ASN A 9 19.90 5.62 -21.24
N ASP A 10 19.86 6.62 -22.11
CA ASP A 10 18.66 7.37 -22.44
C ASP A 10 17.62 6.47 -23.11
N ASP A 11 18.04 5.59 -24.02
CA ASP A 11 17.15 4.65 -24.69
C ASP A 11 16.53 3.64 -23.71
N ARG A 12 17.34 3.13 -22.77
CA ARG A 12 16.85 2.23 -21.72
C ARG A 12 15.89 2.93 -20.77
N ALA A 13 16.24 4.11 -20.31
CA ALA A 13 15.38 4.90 -19.42
C ALA A 13 14.05 5.21 -20.11
N LYS A 14 14.08 5.54 -21.39
CA LYS A 14 12.90 5.79 -22.17
C LYS A 14 12.03 4.53 -22.31
N PHE A 15 12.66 3.38 -22.58
CA PHE A 15 11.95 2.10 -22.63
C PHE A 15 11.26 1.80 -21.31
N VAL A 16 11.94 1.97 -20.19
CA VAL A 16 11.38 1.75 -18.85
C VAL A 16 10.21 2.69 -18.60
N ALA A 17 10.36 3.97 -18.93
CA ALA A 17 9.29 4.95 -18.76
C ALA A 17 8.05 4.60 -19.57
N GLU A 18 8.22 4.20 -20.83
CA GLU A 18 7.13 3.76 -21.69
C GLU A 18 6.49 2.47 -21.16
N PHE A 19 7.30 1.53 -20.69
CA PHE A 19 6.81 0.29 -20.09
C PHE A 19 5.94 0.59 -18.85
N LEU A 20 6.41 1.44 -17.96
CA LEU A 20 5.67 1.81 -16.75
C LEU A 20 4.35 2.50 -17.09
N GLU A 21 4.35 3.38 -18.07
CA GLU A 21 3.13 4.06 -18.50
C GLU A 21 2.13 3.07 -19.10
N THR A 22 2.59 2.15 -19.92
CA THR A 22 1.75 1.10 -20.52
C THR A 22 1.20 0.15 -19.47
N LYS A 23 1.97 -0.14 -18.42
CA LYS A 23 1.61 -1.09 -17.37
C LYS A 23 1.05 -0.44 -16.11
N ARG A 24 0.78 0.85 -16.12
CA ARG A 24 0.29 1.58 -14.93
C ARG A 24 -0.92 0.92 -14.31
N ASP A 25 -1.89 0.52 -15.11
CA ASP A 25 -3.11 -0.13 -14.63
C ASP A 25 -2.82 -1.52 -14.05
N VAL A 26 -1.90 -2.27 -14.66
CA VAL A 26 -1.47 -3.57 -14.16
C VAL A 26 -0.75 -3.42 -12.81
N ILE A 27 0.09 -2.40 -12.68
CA ILE A 27 0.81 -2.10 -11.44
C ILE A 27 -0.20 -1.76 -10.33
N LYS A 28 -1.17 -0.91 -10.61
CA LYS A 28 -2.22 -0.55 -9.64
C LYS A 28 -3.03 -1.78 -9.22
N ALA A 29 -3.38 -2.65 -10.16
CA ALA A 29 -4.12 -3.87 -9.87
C ALA A 29 -3.31 -4.82 -8.97
N GLU A 30 -2.02 -4.97 -9.23
CA GLU A 30 -1.14 -5.80 -8.40
C GLU A 30 -0.96 -5.21 -7.00
N LEU A 31 -0.82 -3.89 -6.89
CA LEU A 31 -0.77 -3.21 -5.60
C LEU A 31 -2.04 -3.46 -4.80
N LYS A 32 -3.20 -3.36 -5.44
CA LYS A 32 -4.48 -3.63 -4.79
C LYS A 32 -4.54 -5.07 -4.27
N THR A 33 -4.10 -6.03 -5.07
CA THR A 33 -4.09 -7.44 -4.68
C THR A 33 -3.19 -7.68 -3.47
N GLN A 34 -1.97 -7.14 -3.49
CA GLN A 34 -1.03 -7.31 -2.37
C GLN A 34 -1.55 -6.63 -1.10
N LEU A 35 -2.14 -5.44 -1.23
CA LEU A 35 -2.68 -4.71 -0.09
C LEU A 35 -3.92 -5.40 0.48
N ASP A 36 -4.83 -5.88 -0.36
CA ASP A 36 -6.03 -6.59 0.08
C ASP A 36 -5.70 -7.93 0.77
N ASP A 37 -4.60 -8.56 0.39
CA ASP A 37 -4.14 -9.82 1.00
C ASP A 37 -3.33 -9.62 2.28
N ALA A 38 -2.99 -8.39 2.63
CA ALA A 38 -2.21 -8.10 3.83
C ALA A 38 -3.06 -8.23 5.09
N GLU A 39 -2.39 -8.43 6.21
CA GLU A 39 -3.05 -8.38 7.51
C GLU A 39 -3.23 -6.93 7.94
N ALA A 40 -4.23 -6.67 8.77
CA ALA A 40 -4.51 -5.33 9.26
C ALA A 40 -4.83 -5.37 10.76
N TYR A 41 -4.50 -4.30 11.46
CA TYR A 41 -4.80 -4.17 12.87
C TYR A 41 -5.11 -2.71 13.22
N ASN A 42 -5.86 -2.52 14.31
CA ASN A 42 -6.19 -1.20 14.82
C ASN A 42 -5.29 -0.87 16.01
N SER A 43 -4.53 0.21 15.88
CA SER A 43 -3.60 0.66 16.93
C SER A 43 -4.13 1.83 17.76
N SER A 44 -5.41 2.18 17.60
CA SER A 44 -6.02 3.29 18.31
C SER A 44 -6.19 3.00 19.81
N SER A 45 -6.67 3.99 20.55
CA SER A 45 -7.00 3.86 21.96
C SER A 45 -8.27 3.03 22.22
N TRP A 46 -8.98 2.64 21.18
CA TRP A 46 -10.17 1.78 21.31
C TRP A 46 -9.74 0.34 21.59
N GLU A 47 -9.63 0.02 22.85
CA GLU A 47 -9.17 -1.29 23.31
C GLU A 47 -10.13 -2.40 22.91
N ASP A 48 -9.57 -3.60 22.66
CA ASP A 48 -10.31 -4.80 22.25
C ASP A 48 -11.06 -4.65 20.92
N SER A 49 -10.73 -3.64 20.14
CA SER A 49 -11.26 -3.51 18.78
C SER A 49 -10.43 -4.31 17.79
N GLU A 50 -11.10 -4.83 16.78
CA GLU A 50 -10.47 -5.61 15.72
C GLU A 50 -10.93 -5.11 14.35
N VAL A 51 -10.01 -5.11 13.40
CA VAL A 51 -10.35 -4.84 12.00
C VAL A 51 -10.99 -6.10 11.43
N ASP A 52 -12.27 -6.01 11.07
CA ASP A 52 -13.01 -7.12 10.49
C ASP A 52 -12.67 -7.30 9.01
N SER A 53 -12.62 -6.20 8.30
CA SER A 53 -12.32 -6.19 6.87
C SER A 53 -11.84 -4.80 6.45
N PHE A 54 -11.15 -4.77 5.34
CA PHE A 54 -10.79 -3.52 4.69
C PHE A 54 -10.74 -3.71 3.18
N GLU A 55 -10.93 -2.65 2.46
CA GLU A 55 -10.90 -2.65 1.00
C GLU A 55 -10.15 -1.42 0.51
N VAL A 56 -9.29 -1.62 -0.48
CA VAL A 56 -8.64 -0.53 -1.19
C VAL A 56 -9.67 0.12 -2.11
N THR A 57 -9.96 1.39 -1.89
CA THR A 57 -10.94 2.13 -2.69
C THR A 57 -10.30 3.01 -3.75
N GLU A 58 -9.09 3.50 -3.49
CA GLU A 58 -8.39 4.35 -4.44
C GLU A 58 -6.88 4.22 -4.25
N ILE A 59 -6.16 4.20 -5.35
CA ILE A 59 -4.70 4.28 -5.38
C ILE A 59 -4.35 5.54 -6.16
N SER A 60 -3.59 6.44 -5.53
CA SER A 60 -3.20 7.70 -6.16
C SER A 60 -2.27 7.46 -7.35
N ASP A 61 -2.15 8.47 -8.20
CA ASP A 61 -1.09 8.47 -9.19
C ASP A 61 0.27 8.55 -8.50
N PHE A 62 1.26 7.97 -9.15
CA PHE A 62 2.60 7.91 -8.63
C PHE A 62 3.61 8.26 -9.73
N GLU A 63 4.76 8.78 -9.31
CA GLU A 63 5.85 9.13 -10.22
C GLU A 63 7.00 8.18 -9.99
N PRO A 64 7.17 7.15 -10.84
CA PRO A 64 8.26 6.20 -10.71
C PRO A 64 9.62 6.86 -10.95
N GLN A 65 10.57 6.52 -10.10
CA GLN A 65 11.95 6.97 -10.23
C GLN A 65 12.85 5.77 -10.43
N ILE A 66 13.71 5.85 -11.44
CA ILE A 66 14.69 4.81 -11.70
C ILE A 66 15.84 5.03 -10.72
N ILE A 67 16.07 4.08 -9.81
CA ILE A 67 17.15 4.16 -8.83
C ILE A 67 18.36 3.33 -9.21
N HIS A 68 18.19 2.38 -10.11
CA HIS A 68 19.27 1.60 -10.67
C HIS A 68 18.89 1.11 -12.07
N LEU A 69 19.81 1.21 -12.99
CA LEU A 69 19.61 0.77 -14.38
C LEU A 69 20.90 0.17 -14.90
N ASP A 70 20.86 -1.08 -15.32
CA ASP A 70 21.95 -1.74 -16.00
C ASP A 70 21.47 -2.40 -17.29
N ASP A 71 22.28 -3.28 -17.90
CA ASP A 71 21.98 -3.87 -19.20
C ASP A 71 20.81 -4.89 -19.15
N GLU A 72 20.54 -5.47 -18.00
CA GLU A 72 19.59 -6.56 -17.85
C GLU A 72 18.48 -6.27 -16.84
N SER A 73 18.66 -5.27 -15.99
CA SER A 73 17.72 -5.00 -14.91
C SER A 73 17.57 -3.51 -14.62
N CYS A 74 16.46 -3.20 -13.98
CA CYS A 74 16.16 -1.85 -13.54
C CYS A 74 15.43 -1.93 -12.21
N GLN A 75 15.82 -1.08 -11.27
CA GLN A 75 15.08 -0.90 -10.03
C GLN A 75 14.39 0.45 -10.05
N ILE A 76 13.11 0.42 -9.70
CA ILE A 76 12.24 1.58 -9.74
C ILE A 76 11.65 1.75 -8.36
N HIS A 77 11.54 2.99 -7.91
CA HIS A 77 10.96 3.32 -6.63
C HIS A 77 9.90 4.40 -6.81
N PHE A 78 8.80 4.28 -6.07
CA PHE A 78 7.81 5.35 -5.95
C PHE A 78 7.08 5.26 -4.62
N ASP A 79 6.50 6.37 -4.21
CA ASP A 79 5.59 6.43 -3.08
C ASP A 79 4.17 6.59 -3.62
N VAL A 80 3.23 5.94 -2.98
CA VAL A 80 1.84 5.95 -3.39
C VAL A 80 0.94 6.13 -2.18
N THR A 81 -0.11 6.92 -2.33
CA THR A 81 -1.13 7.11 -1.31
C THR A 81 -2.33 6.23 -1.65
N VAL A 82 -2.77 5.44 -0.68
CA VAL A 82 -3.85 4.48 -0.85
C VAL A 82 -4.97 4.82 0.12
N LYS A 83 -6.19 4.86 -0.39
CA LYS A 83 -7.40 5.04 0.42
C LYS A 83 -8.04 3.70 0.67
N PHE A 84 -8.45 3.50 1.91
CA PHE A 84 -9.09 2.28 2.37
C PHE A 84 -10.44 2.60 2.98
N THR A 85 -11.39 1.71 2.80
CA THR A 85 -12.58 1.63 3.64
C THR A 85 -12.37 0.48 4.61
N VAL A 86 -12.49 0.75 5.91
CA VAL A 86 -12.14 -0.20 6.97
C VAL A 86 -13.35 -0.41 7.86
N GLU A 87 -13.69 -1.67 8.12
CA GLU A 87 -14.68 -2.04 9.11
C GLU A 87 -13.99 -2.54 10.37
N THR A 88 -14.33 -1.95 11.50
CA THR A 88 -13.74 -2.27 12.80
C THR A 88 -14.84 -2.53 13.81
N THR A 89 -14.75 -3.61 14.54
CA THR A 89 -15.68 -3.97 15.61
C THR A 89 -14.96 -3.94 16.94
N GLY A 90 -15.59 -3.34 17.92
CA GLY A 90 -15.06 -3.27 19.26
C GLY A 90 -16.16 -3.04 20.29
N PRO A 91 -15.81 -3.01 21.58
CA PRO A 91 -16.79 -2.81 22.64
C PRO A 91 -17.41 -1.42 22.58
N ASP A 92 -18.72 -1.38 22.83
CA ASP A 92 -19.48 -0.12 22.93
C ASP A 92 -19.30 0.46 24.34
N THR A 93 -18.21 1.20 24.55
CA THR A 93 -17.89 1.75 25.88
C THR A 93 -18.83 2.88 26.27
N ALA A 94 -19.44 3.56 25.30
CA ALA A 94 -20.39 4.65 25.60
C ALA A 94 -21.65 4.14 26.28
N ASN A 95 -22.05 2.89 26.00
CA ASN A 95 -23.22 2.23 26.59
C ASN A 95 -22.82 1.13 27.58
N GLY A 96 -21.57 1.14 28.01
CA GLY A 96 -21.06 0.21 29.01
C GLY A 96 -21.45 0.58 30.43
N TYR A 97 -21.35 -0.38 31.33
CA TYR A 97 -21.60 -0.20 32.75
C TYR A 97 -20.26 -0.25 33.50
N TYR A 98 -20.00 0.81 34.28
CA TYR A 98 -18.82 0.86 35.15
C TYR A 98 -19.19 0.43 36.54
N ASP A 99 -18.57 -0.66 37.03
CA ASP A 99 -18.74 -1.14 38.41
C ASP A 99 -17.68 -0.51 39.29
N LYS A 100 -18.10 0.33 40.22
CA LYS A 100 -17.21 1.03 41.12
C LYS A 100 -16.56 0.11 42.16
N GLU A 101 -17.19 -1.01 42.47
CA GLU A 101 -16.63 -1.97 43.42
C GLU A 101 -15.45 -2.74 42.82
N ASP A 102 -15.59 -3.16 41.57
CA ASP A 102 -14.55 -3.90 40.87
C ASP A 102 -13.57 -2.99 40.10
N GLY A 103 -13.96 -1.75 39.84
CA GLY A 103 -13.17 -0.84 39.01
C GLY A 103 -13.10 -1.24 37.54
N VAL A 104 -14.09 -2.00 37.06
CA VAL A 104 -14.11 -2.57 35.75
C VAL A 104 -15.30 -2.02 34.94
N LEU A 105 -15.05 -1.69 33.70
CA LEU A 105 -16.09 -1.33 32.74
C LEU A 105 -16.60 -2.60 32.04
N TYR A 106 -17.89 -2.86 32.18
CA TYR A 106 -18.53 -3.98 31.52
C TYR A 106 -19.26 -3.48 30.27
N THR A 107 -18.93 -4.06 29.12
CA THR A 107 -19.58 -3.77 27.85
C THR A 107 -20.34 -5.01 27.41
N PHE A 108 -21.63 -4.87 27.20
CA PHE A 108 -22.52 -5.98 26.83
C PHE A 108 -22.69 -6.12 25.34
N GLU A 109 -22.40 -5.08 24.61
CA GLU A 109 -22.57 -5.02 23.15
C GLU A 109 -21.28 -4.56 22.50
N SER A 110 -21.15 -4.92 21.24
CA SER A 110 -20.11 -4.41 20.37
C SER A 110 -20.73 -3.52 19.30
N ILE A 111 -19.93 -2.60 18.78
CA ILE A 111 -20.32 -1.77 17.66
C ILE A 111 -19.32 -1.97 16.52
N THR A 112 -19.84 -1.89 15.31
CA THR A 112 -19.03 -1.94 14.09
C THR A 112 -19.02 -0.56 13.46
N LYS A 113 -17.84 -0.06 13.17
CA LYS A 113 -17.64 1.21 12.50
C LYS A 113 -17.04 1.00 11.14
N GLN A 114 -17.51 1.78 10.19
CA GLN A 114 -16.91 1.88 8.87
C GLN A 114 -16.25 3.25 8.77
N ASP A 115 -14.98 3.27 8.42
CA ASP A 115 -14.21 4.50 8.35
C ASP A 115 -13.33 4.50 7.10
N GLU A 116 -12.99 5.68 6.63
CA GLU A 116 -12.06 5.84 5.53
C GLU A 116 -10.69 6.22 6.10
N GLN A 117 -9.67 5.52 5.64
CA GLN A 117 -8.29 5.75 6.06
C GLN A 117 -7.41 5.92 4.83
N GLU A 118 -6.43 6.79 4.95
CA GLU A 118 -5.47 7.06 3.89
C GLU A 118 -4.07 6.74 4.42
N LYS A 119 -3.32 5.95 3.65
CA LYS A 119 -1.97 5.52 4.01
C LYS A 119 -1.02 5.69 2.85
N GLU A 120 0.23 6.05 3.15
CA GLU A 120 1.29 6.14 2.17
C GLU A 120 2.17 4.89 2.24
N PHE A 121 2.50 4.34 1.09
CA PHE A 121 3.38 3.18 0.98
C PHE A 121 4.53 3.47 0.04
N SER A 122 5.69 2.92 0.37
CA SER A 122 6.84 2.92 -0.52
C SER A 122 6.87 1.62 -1.30
N VAL A 123 7.04 1.72 -2.60
CA VAL A 123 6.99 0.58 -3.51
C VAL A 123 8.28 0.53 -4.32
N ASP A 124 8.85 -0.67 -4.41
CA ASP A 124 9.97 -0.96 -5.29
C ASP A 124 9.53 -1.94 -6.37
N ILE A 125 9.95 -1.68 -7.60
CA ILE A 125 9.74 -2.58 -8.73
C ILE A 125 11.09 -3.03 -9.24
N ASP A 126 11.28 -4.35 -9.31
CA ASP A 126 12.42 -4.96 -9.96
C ASP A 126 11.99 -5.41 -11.34
N LEU A 127 12.59 -4.82 -12.36
CA LEU A 127 12.29 -5.08 -13.75
C LEU A 127 13.50 -5.74 -14.40
N ASN A 128 13.30 -6.95 -14.91
CA ASN A 128 14.30 -7.66 -15.68
C ASN A 128 13.90 -7.63 -17.15
N PHE A 129 14.83 -7.28 -18.01
CA PHE A 129 14.58 -7.24 -19.44
C PHE A 129 15.73 -7.88 -20.20
N GLU A 130 15.38 -8.51 -21.31
CA GLU A 130 16.34 -9.08 -22.26
C GLU A 130 16.41 -8.20 -23.50
N ARG A 131 17.56 -8.21 -24.12
CA ARG A 131 17.76 -7.53 -25.37
C ARG A 131 17.64 -8.52 -26.52
N ASP A 132 16.66 -8.28 -27.39
CA ASP A 132 16.52 -9.03 -28.64
C ASP A 132 16.87 -8.11 -29.80
N GLY A 133 18.12 -8.22 -30.28
CA GLY A 133 18.64 -7.32 -31.28
C GLY A 133 18.74 -5.90 -30.73
N GLU A 134 18.01 -4.95 -31.33
CA GLU A 134 17.95 -3.57 -30.87
C GLU A 134 16.74 -3.30 -29.95
N LYS A 135 15.92 -4.31 -29.70
CA LYS A 135 14.72 -4.16 -28.87
C LYS A 135 14.94 -4.75 -27.50
N PHE A 136 14.38 -4.07 -26.49
CA PHE A 136 14.31 -4.59 -25.15
C PHE A 136 12.99 -5.33 -25.00
N ILE A 137 13.06 -6.59 -24.55
CA ILE A 137 11.89 -7.38 -24.24
C ILE A 137 11.81 -7.50 -22.73
N ASN A 138 10.65 -7.19 -22.18
CA ASN A 138 10.40 -7.32 -20.76
C ASN A 138 9.79 -8.70 -20.49
N ASP A 139 10.49 -9.53 -19.72
CA ASP A 139 10.01 -10.85 -19.36
C ASP A 139 9.32 -10.87 -18.01
N VAL A 140 9.90 -10.22 -17.00
CA VAL A 140 9.38 -10.33 -15.62
C VAL A 140 9.59 -9.03 -14.86
N PHE A 141 8.55 -8.62 -14.14
CA PHE A 141 8.69 -7.56 -13.15
C PHE A 141 8.08 -8.01 -11.82
N ASP A 142 8.74 -7.66 -10.73
CA ASP A 142 8.27 -7.92 -9.39
C ASP A 142 7.96 -6.61 -8.68
N ILE A 143 6.79 -6.54 -8.07
CA ILE A 143 6.36 -5.38 -7.29
C ILE A 143 6.46 -5.74 -5.82
N HIS A 144 7.16 -4.91 -5.06
CA HIS A 144 7.37 -5.11 -3.64
C HIS A 144 6.91 -3.88 -2.86
N VAL A 145 5.89 -4.06 -2.04
CA VAL A 145 5.39 -3.00 -1.15
C VAL A 145 6.08 -3.16 0.19
N LYS A 146 6.79 -2.11 0.62
CA LYS A 146 7.56 -2.16 1.86
C LYS A 146 6.64 -2.18 3.08
N GLY A 147 6.99 -3.00 4.05
CA GLY A 147 6.32 -3.04 5.34
C GLY A 147 5.05 -3.88 5.42
N LEU A 148 4.59 -4.49 4.33
CA LEU A 148 3.36 -5.31 4.35
C LEU A 148 3.46 -6.55 5.23
N SER A 149 4.66 -7.10 5.41
CA SER A 149 4.86 -8.28 6.22
C SER A 149 4.52 -8.05 7.70
N SER A 150 4.60 -6.81 8.17
CA SER A 150 4.23 -6.44 9.53
C SER A 150 2.75 -6.03 9.68
N GLY A 151 1.98 -6.07 8.59
CA GLY A 151 0.57 -5.70 8.60
C GLY A 151 0.32 -4.22 8.35
N ILE A 152 -0.92 -3.89 8.04
CA ILE A 152 -1.35 -2.51 7.84
C ILE A 152 -1.92 -1.99 9.16
N GLU A 153 -1.35 -0.91 9.66
CA GLU A 153 -1.80 -0.26 10.89
C GLU A 153 -2.86 0.77 10.57
N PHE A 154 -4.02 0.63 11.20
CA PHE A 154 -5.09 1.63 11.14
C PHE A 154 -5.29 2.26 12.50
N ASP A 155 -5.78 3.49 12.52
CA ASP A 155 -6.04 4.24 13.73
C ASP A 155 -7.53 4.65 13.73
N ILE A 156 -8.38 3.73 14.17
CA ILE A 156 -9.83 3.90 14.19
C ILE A 156 -10.30 4.00 15.62
N GLU A 157 -10.69 5.20 16.02
CA GLU A 157 -11.20 5.47 17.37
C GLU A 157 -12.67 5.10 17.48
N GLU A 158 -13.09 4.71 18.68
CA GLU A 158 -14.51 4.45 18.96
C GLU A 158 -15.37 5.66 18.68
N ASN A 159 -14.89 6.84 19.08
CA ASN A 159 -15.58 8.10 18.92
C ASN A 159 -14.79 8.99 17.99
N THR A 160 -15.17 9.03 16.71
CA THR A 160 -14.65 10.03 15.78
C THR A 160 -15.52 11.27 15.91
N PHE A 161 -14.94 12.33 16.44
CA PHE A 161 -15.60 13.61 16.47
C PHE A 161 -15.23 14.38 15.22
N ASP A 162 -16.21 14.60 14.36
CA ASP A 162 -16.08 15.53 13.25
C ASP A 162 -16.28 16.95 13.80
N PHE A 163 -15.19 17.60 14.06
CA PHE A 163 -15.22 19.01 14.39
C PHE A 163 -14.82 19.84 13.19
#